data_65f4e39234b72504aec8fe61014686da
#
_entry.id   65f4e39234b72504aec8fe61014686da
#
_cell.length_a   1.000
_cell.length_b   1.000
_cell.length_c   1.000
_cell.angle_alpha   90.00
_cell.angle_beta   90.00
_cell.angle_gamma   90.00
#
_symmetry.space_group_name_H-M   'P 1'
#
loop_
_entity.id
_entity.type
_entity.pdbx_description
1 polymer ?
#
loop_
_entity_poly.entity_id
_entity_poly.type
_entity_poly.pdbx_seq_one_letter_code
_entity_poly.pdbx_strand_id
1 'polypeptide(L)'
;MNPFVFIKDKIYSIDKENISDDEKAEKIIRQFSIVCAAVAIQPIPFADIFILTPIQAFMGTRIAKIRGYNFSMQEVYKEIIGILGLSFLAQQTAIGLYKTILPFFGALTTIPLVFLLTYSMGKVMNFYFVSKTKGKELSKDDLMKFFKDARKNAKKKFNKDDIKKEAKKMKEDIKNYKQPTSEFVQKNIDEMAVIAVMHKIKNGDALLNEEEHIVLEAMIRSTDRIVDMESASLYVKEMIERGNESVIGAASNIKGIAHDLKYAKIENEDGDSVFAFVPEDTSYPQFDVLEWDRETNQMEWVQLKSVSDASSVYDWVEKYPGSEEALRVSEEVAKKHGWKSS
;
A
#
# COMPACT_ATOMS: atom_id res chain seq x y z
N MET A 1 9.13 13.21 3.31
CA MET A 1 8.33 13.72 4.44
C MET A 1 7.39 12.63 4.91
N ASN A 2 7.45 12.23 6.18
CA ASN A 2 6.67 11.10 6.68
C ASN A 2 5.45 11.57 7.50
N PRO A 3 4.23 11.49 6.94
CA PRO A 3 3.01 11.90 7.63
C PRO A 3 2.69 11.02 8.86
N PHE A 4 3.29 9.83 8.97
CA PHE A 4 3.02 8.89 10.07
C PHE A 4 3.57 9.35 11.41
N VAL A 5 4.79 9.91 11.44
CA VAL A 5 5.39 10.36 12.71
C VAL A 5 4.60 11.55 13.26
N PHE A 6 4.22 12.46 12.37
CA PHE A 6 3.36 13.59 12.71
C PHE A 6 1.99 13.13 13.26
N ILE A 7 1.36 12.15 12.61
CA ILE A 7 0.11 11.55 13.05
C ILE A 7 0.28 10.88 14.42
N LYS A 8 1.36 10.12 14.59
CA LYS A 8 1.63 9.36 15.81
C LYS A 8 1.59 10.27 17.04
N ASP A 9 2.28 11.40 17.00
CA ASP A 9 2.31 12.34 18.13
C ASP A 9 0.96 13.01 18.41
N LYS A 10 0.24 13.41 17.35
CA LYS A 10 -1.12 13.97 17.52
C LYS A 10 -2.12 12.95 18.08
N ILE A 11 -1.99 11.67 17.71
CA ILE A 11 -2.89 10.62 18.16
C ILE A 11 -2.60 10.23 19.62
N TYR A 12 -1.32 10.17 20.02
CA TYR A 12 -0.98 9.92 21.42
C TYR A 12 -1.54 10.98 22.37
N SER A 13 -1.76 12.20 21.91
CA SER A 13 -2.44 13.22 22.72
C SER A 13 -3.92 12.88 22.94
N ILE A 14 -4.61 12.35 21.91
CA ILE A 14 -6.03 11.94 21.99
C ILE A 14 -6.20 10.74 22.95
N ASP A 15 -5.26 9.80 22.96
CA ASP A 15 -5.31 8.64 23.87
C ASP A 15 -5.29 9.04 25.33
N LYS A 16 -4.62 10.16 25.67
CA LYS A 16 -4.50 10.69 27.03
C LYS A 16 -5.71 11.53 27.47
N GLU A 17 -6.60 11.87 26.54
CA GLU A 17 -7.79 12.64 26.88
C GLU A 17 -8.78 11.82 27.71
N ASN A 18 -9.35 12.45 28.74
CA ASN A 18 -10.38 11.83 29.59
C ASN A 18 -11.77 12.01 28.97
N ILE A 19 -12.00 11.33 27.84
CA ILE A 19 -13.25 11.33 27.08
C ILE A 19 -13.67 9.89 26.78
N SER A 20 -14.91 9.69 26.36
CA SER A 20 -15.45 8.37 26.02
C SER A 20 -14.74 7.74 24.83
N ASP A 21 -14.76 6.40 24.75
CA ASP A 21 -14.17 5.65 23.62
C ASP A 21 -14.81 6.02 22.28
N ASP A 22 -16.10 6.38 22.28
CA ASP A 22 -16.79 6.85 21.08
C ASP A 22 -16.26 8.20 20.63
N GLU A 23 -16.01 9.13 21.56
CA GLU A 23 -15.42 10.44 21.25
C GLU A 23 -13.96 10.31 20.81
N LYS A 24 -13.17 9.42 21.45
CA LYS A 24 -11.79 9.12 21.00
C LYS A 24 -11.78 8.59 19.57
N ALA A 25 -12.63 7.60 19.28
CA ALA A 25 -12.74 7.02 17.96
C ALA A 25 -13.14 8.08 16.91
N GLU A 26 -14.10 8.95 17.22
CA GLU A 26 -14.54 10.02 16.32
C GLU A 26 -13.41 11.03 16.05
N LYS A 27 -12.68 11.46 17.08
CA LYS A 27 -11.52 12.36 16.94
C LYS A 27 -10.42 11.72 16.08
N ILE A 28 -10.10 10.46 16.32
CA ILE A 28 -9.11 9.71 15.54
C ILE A 28 -9.55 9.63 14.08
N ILE A 29 -10.79 9.20 13.81
CA ILE A 29 -11.32 9.09 12.45
C ILE A 29 -11.22 10.43 11.73
N ARG A 30 -11.64 11.52 12.38
CA ARG A 30 -11.58 12.86 11.79
C ARG A 30 -10.14 13.31 11.50
N GLN A 31 -9.24 13.12 12.47
CA GLN A 31 -7.83 13.50 12.32
C GLN A 31 -7.15 12.78 11.16
N PHE A 32 -7.32 11.47 11.07
CA PHE A 32 -6.80 10.68 9.96
C PHE A 32 -7.41 11.10 8.62
N SER A 33 -8.70 11.44 8.60
CA SER A 33 -9.37 11.90 7.37
C SER A 33 -8.79 13.21 6.84
N ILE A 34 -8.46 14.15 7.74
CA ILE A 34 -7.80 15.41 7.38
C ILE A 34 -6.38 15.17 6.88
N VAL A 35 -5.62 14.26 7.52
CA VAL A 35 -4.27 13.93 7.06
C VAL A 35 -4.30 13.27 5.69
N CYS A 36 -5.18 12.30 5.47
CA CYS A 36 -5.35 11.71 4.14
C CYS A 36 -5.74 12.75 3.09
N ALA A 37 -6.63 13.68 3.43
CA ALA A 37 -7.01 14.79 2.55
C ALA A 37 -5.84 15.75 2.28
N ALA A 38 -4.96 15.99 3.24
CA ALA A 38 -3.76 16.81 3.10
C ALA A 38 -2.70 16.16 2.20
N VAL A 39 -2.47 14.86 2.37
CA VAL A 39 -1.60 14.05 1.49
C VAL A 39 -2.13 14.09 0.05
N ALA A 40 -3.45 14.01 -0.12
CA ALA A 40 -4.10 14.06 -1.42
C ALA A 40 -3.93 15.40 -2.17
N ILE A 41 -3.39 16.45 -1.57
CA ILE A 41 -3.07 17.73 -2.24
C ILE A 41 -1.84 17.60 -3.16
N GLN A 42 -1.00 16.60 -2.96
CA GLN A 42 0.21 16.44 -3.78
C GLN A 42 -0.15 15.84 -5.14
N PRO A 43 0.40 16.37 -6.25
CA PRO A 43 0.13 15.86 -7.60
C PRO A 43 0.99 14.63 -7.94
N ILE A 44 1.26 13.76 -6.97
CA ILE A 44 2.04 12.54 -7.21
C ILE A 44 1.06 11.45 -7.68
N PRO A 45 1.17 10.95 -8.91
CA PRO A 45 0.38 9.81 -9.38
C PRO A 45 0.56 8.64 -8.41
N PHE A 46 -0.55 7.96 -8.07
CA PHE A 46 -0.56 6.79 -7.14
C PHE A 46 -0.09 7.03 -5.70
N ALA A 47 0.48 8.19 -5.33
CA ALA A 47 0.82 8.51 -3.94
C ALA A 47 -0.37 8.30 -2.98
N ASP A 48 -1.59 8.42 -3.51
CA ASP A 48 -2.80 8.21 -2.74
C ASP A 48 -2.94 6.78 -2.24
N ILE A 49 -2.65 5.78 -3.07
CA ILE A 49 -2.73 4.38 -2.67
C ILE A 49 -1.57 4.04 -1.73
N PHE A 50 -0.36 4.41 -2.11
CA PHE A 50 0.86 4.07 -1.38
C PHE A 50 0.98 4.76 -0.02
N ILE A 51 0.43 5.96 0.13
CA ILE A 51 0.51 6.73 1.36
C ILE A 51 -0.81 6.64 2.14
N LEU A 52 -1.96 6.72 1.48
CA LEU A 52 -3.25 6.77 2.15
C LEU A 52 -3.61 5.42 2.79
N THR A 53 -3.31 4.30 2.13
CA THR A 53 -3.70 3.00 2.64
C THR A 53 -2.99 2.62 3.95
N PRO A 54 -1.66 2.77 4.09
CA PRO A 54 -1.01 2.58 5.38
C PRO A 54 -1.53 3.54 6.47
N ILE A 55 -1.81 4.81 6.13
CA ILE A 55 -2.41 5.75 7.07
C ILE A 55 -3.78 5.24 7.54
N GLN A 56 -4.61 4.75 6.63
CA GLN A 56 -5.92 4.19 6.95
C GLN A 56 -5.81 2.87 7.75
N ALA A 57 -4.84 2.01 7.44
CA ALA A 57 -4.58 0.82 8.23
C ALA A 57 -4.15 1.18 9.66
N PHE A 58 -3.29 2.18 9.82
CA PHE A 58 -2.90 2.69 11.13
C PHE A 58 -4.09 3.30 11.89
N MET A 59 -4.98 4.02 11.22
CA MET A 59 -6.26 4.44 11.82
C MET A 59 -7.04 3.25 12.37
N GLY A 60 -7.12 2.17 11.61
CA GLY A 60 -7.80 0.94 12.02
C GLY A 60 -7.17 0.31 13.27
N THR A 61 -5.83 0.25 13.39
CA THR A 61 -5.18 -0.26 14.61
C THR A 61 -5.52 0.58 15.84
N ARG A 62 -5.63 1.89 15.66
CA ARG A 62 -5.98 2.82 16.76
C ARG A 62 -7.42 2.64 17.20
N ILE A 63 -8.35 2.50 16.25
CA ILE A 63 -9.76 2.21 16.54
C ILE A 63 -9.90 0.83 17.22
N ALA A 64 -9.23 -0.19 16.69
CA ALA A 64 -9.20 -1.52 17.28
C ALA A 64 -8.74 -1.47 18.74
N LYS A 65 -7.64 -0.75 19.02
CA LYS A 65 -7.09 -0.59 20.38
C LYS A 65 -8.07 0.06 21.34
N ILE A 66 -8.78 1.12 20.93
CA ILE A 66 -9.84 1.76 21.72
C ILE A 66 -10.94 0.75 22.06
N ARG A 67 -11.24 -0.19 21.14
CA ARG A 67 -12.25 -1.23 21.31
C ARG A 67 -11.74 -2.51 22.00
N GLY A 68 -10.52 -2.48 22.57
CA GLY A 68 -9.95 -3.58 23.34
C GLY A 68 -9.22 -4.64 22.52
N TYR A 69 -8.96 -4.39 21.22
CA TYR A 69 -8.22 -5.30 20.34
C TYR A 69 -6.80 -4.79 20.10
N ASN A 70 -5.83 -5.70 20.18
CA ASN A 70 -4.44 -5.39 19.87
C ASN A 70 -4.06 -5.98 18.51
N PHE A 71 -4.53 -5.37 17.44
CA PHE A 71 -4.26 -5.79 16.07
C PHE A 71 -3.04 -5.07 15.50
N SER A 72 -2.19 -5.81 14.82
CA SER A 72 -1.18 -5.27 13.91
C SER A 72 -1.86 -4.59 12.71
N MET A 73 -1.12 -3.77 11.98
CA MET A 73 -1.66 -3.16 10.75
C MET A 73 -1.99 -4.21 9.69
N GLN A 74 -1.23 -5.31 9.63
CA GLN A 74 -1.52 -6.44 8.73
C GLN A 74 -2.84 -7.13 9.09
N GLU A 75 -3.12 -7.33 10.37
CA GLU A 75 -4.37 -7.93 10.81
C GLU A 75 -5.56 -7.03 10.54
N VAL A 76 -5.46 -5.73 10.87
CA VAL A 76 -6.50 -4.74 10.52
C VAL A 76 -6.73 -4.72 9.02
N TYR A 77 -5.66 -4.79 8.24
CA TYR A 77 -5.72 -4.80 6.80
C TYR A 77 -6.42 -6.05 6.25
N LYS A 78 -6.05 -7.24 6.74
CA LYS A 78 -6.72 -8.51 6.39
C LYS A 78 -8.20 -8.46 6.74
N GLU A 79 -8.53 -7.98 7.93
CA GLU A 79 -9.91 -7.82 8.38
C GLU A 79 -10.69 -6.85 7.47
N ILE A 80 -10.12 -5.70 7.12
CA ILE A 80 -10.79 -4.67 6.31
C ILE A 80 -10.95 -5.15 4.86
N ILE A 81 -9.90 -5.68 4.24
CA ILE A 81 -9.98 -6.23 2.88
C ILE A 81 -10.89 -7.45 2.87
N GLY A 82 -10.78 -8.31 3.90
CA GLY A 82 -11.65 -9.45 4.06
C GLY A 82 -13.12 -9.06 4.00
N ILE A 83 -13.46 -7.96 4.64
CA ILE A 83 -14.84 -7.53 4.82
C ILE A 83 -15.34 -6.64 3.67
N LEU A 84 -14.57 -5.60 3.32
CA LEU A 84 -14.99 -4.63 2.29
C LEU A 84 -14.71 -5.12 0.86
N GLY A 85 -13.80 -6.08 0.73
CA GLY A 85 -13.42 -6.67 -0.55
C GLY A 85 -12.67 -5.72 -1.46
N LEU A 86 -12.25 -6.24 -2.61
CA LEU A 86 -11.51 -5.50 -3.64
C LEU A 86 -12.28 -4.28 -4.20
N SER A 87 -13.61 -4.30 -4.13
CA SER A 87 -14.45 -3.17 -4.58
C SER A 87 -14.16 -1.87 -3.85
N PHE A 88 -13.66 -1.96 -2.61
CA PHE A 88 -13.26 -0.77 -1.86
C PHE A 88 -11.91 -0.22 -2.35
N LEU A 89 -10.95 -1.10 -2.62
CA LEU A 89 -9.66 -0.72 -3.20
C LEU A 89 -9.82 -0.08 -4.58
N ALA A 90 -10.75 -0.60 -5.39
CA ALA A 90 -11.08 -0.01 -6.69
C ALA A 90 -11.55 1.45 -6.60
N GLN A 91 -12.31 1.79 -5.59
CA GLN A 91 -12.73 3.18 -5.40
C GLN A 91 -11.55 4.10 -5.08
N GLN A 92 -10.55 3.62 -4.33
CA GLN A 92 -9.31 4.36 -4.07
C GLN A 92 -8.49 4.52 -5.34
N THR A 93 -8.37 3.46 -6.14
CA THR A 93 -7.67 3.47 -7.44
C THR A 93 -8.32 4.45 -8.41
N ALA A 94 -9.67 4.47 -8.49
CA ALA A 94 -10.40 5.41 -9.35
C ALA A 94 -10.14 6.88 -8.98
N ILE A 95 -9.89 7.19 -7.71
CA ILE A 95 -9.51 8.55 -7.26
C ILE A 95 -8.10 8.88 -7.73
N GLY A 96 -7.16 7.95 -7.63
CA GLY A 96 -5.79 8.10 -8.14
C GLY A 96 -5.77 8.36 -9.65
N LEU A 97 -6.54 7.57 -10.41
CA LEU A 97 -6.70 7.76 -11.86
C LEU A 97 -7.30 9.11 -12.24
N TYR A 98 -8.33 9.56 -11.50
CA TYR A 98 -8.95 10.86 -11.75
C TYR A 98 -7.94 12.01 -11.64
N LYS A 99 -7.00 11.94 -10.70
CA LYS A 99 -5.92 12.92 -10.55
C LYS A 99 -4.90 12.85 -11.67
N THR A 100 -4.62 11.67 -12.18
CA THR A 100 -3.67 11.47 -13.29
C THR A 100 -4.20 12.05 -14.59
N ILE A 101 -5.51 11.93 -14.82
CA ILE A 101 -6.19 12.44 -16.05
C ILE A 101 -6.41 13.97 -15.98
N LEU A 102 -6.64 14.52 -14.78
CA LEU A 102 -6.92 15.95 -14.57
C LEU A 102 -5.99 16.57 -13.51
N PRO A 103 -4.69 16.72 -13.81
CA PRO A 103 -3.70 17.09 -12.81
C PRO A 103 -3.92 18.48 -12.17
N PHE A 104 -4.50 19.44 -12.88
CA PHE A 104 -4.72 20.81 -12.38
C PHE A 104 -6.05 21.01 -11.65
N PHE A 105 -7.11 20.35 -12.07
CA PHE A 105 -8.44 20.48 -11.46
C PHE A 105 -8.71 19.36 -10.42
N GLY A 106 -8.02 18.22 -10.56
CA GLY A 106 -8.24 17.04 -9.75
C GLY A 106 -7.90 17.23 -8.27
N ALA A 107 -6.79 17.90 -7.94
CA ALA A 107 -6.33 18.05 -6.57
C ALA A 107 -7.34 18.79 -5.66
N LEU A 108 -7.93 19.88 -6.14
CA LEU A 108 -8.90 20.67 -5.37
C LEU A 108 -10.26 19.99 -5.19
N THR A 109 -10.67 19.14 -6.13
CA THR A 109 -11.93 18.39 -6.08
C THR A 109 -11.79 17.08 -5.31
N THR A 110 -10.58 16.50 -5.29
CA THR A 110 -10.31 15.23 -4.60
C THR A 110 -10.16 15.38 -3.09
N ILE A 111 -9.71 16.54 -2.57
CA ILE A 111 -9.54 16.77 -1.13
C ILE A 111 -10.79 16.40 -0.31
N PRO A 112 -12.00 16.97 -0.57
CA PRO A 112 -13.19 16.60 0.16
C PRO A 112 -13.60 15.13 -0.08
N LEU A 113 -13.32 14.58 -1.27
CA LEU A 113 -13.64 13.21 -1.60
C LEU A 113 -12.81 12.23 -0.78
N VAL A 114 -11.49 12.43 -0.71
CA VAL A 114 -10.57 11.62 0.10
C VAL A 114 -10.93 11.70 1.59
N PHE A 115 -11.22 12.92 2.07
CA PHE A 115 -11.70 13.09 3.45
C PHE A 115 -12.94 12.24 3.72
N LEU A 116 -13.98 12.37 2.88
CA LEU A 116 -15.26 11.67 3.07
C LEU A 116 -15.11 10.15 2.99
N LEU A 117 -14.25 9.67 2.09
CA LEU A 117 -13.97 8.23 1.96
C LEU A 117 -13.24 7.70 3.20
N THR A 118 -12.17 8.36 3.62
CA THR A 118 -11.40 7.95 4.80
C THR A 118 -12.25 8.03 6.08
N TYR A 119 -13.04 9.08 6.22
CA TYR A 119 -13.96 9.22 7.36
C TYR A 119 -15.01 8.10 7.39
N SER A 120 -15.61 7.81 6.25
CA SER A 120 -16.61 6.73 6.14
C SER A 120 -16.01 5.37 6.43
N MET A 121 -14.78 5.13 5.97
CA MET A 121 -14.02 3.92 6.27
C MET A 121 -13.73 3.78 7.76
N GLY A 122 -13.25 4.84 8.41
CA GLY A 122 -13.04 4.84 9.85
C GLY A 122 -14.33 4.57 10.64
N LYS A 123 -15.47 5.09 10.20
CA LYS A 123 -16.78 4.79 10.78
C LYS A 123 -17.17 3.31 10.64
N VAL A 124 -16.86 2.69 9.48
CA VAL A 124 -17.09 1.25 9.25
C VAL A 124 -16.19 0.41 10.14
N MET A 125 -14.90 0.76 10.24
CA MET A 125 -13.97 0.07 11.14
C MET A 125 -14.46 0.14 12.59
N ASN A 126 -14.86 1.31 13.04
CA ASN A 126 -15.40 1.48 14.39
C ASN A 126 -16.68 0.65 14.61
N PHE A 127 -17.59 0.66 13.67
CA PHE A 127 -18.81 -0.15 13.71
C PHE A 127 -18.48 -1.65 13.75
N TYR A 128 -17.52 -2.09 12.94
CA TYR A 128 -17.05 -3.47 12.92
C TYR A 128 -16.49 -3.89 14.29
N PHE A 129 -15.56 -3.14 14.86
CA PHE A 129 -14.95 -3.49 16.14
C PHE A 129 -15.97 -3.42 17.29
N VAL A 130 -16.88 -2.45 17.30
CA VAL A 130 -17.98 -2.38 18.28
C VAL A 130 -18.92 -3.59 18.14
N SER A 131 -19.20 -4.07 16.94
CA SER A 131 -20.02 -5.26 16.72
C SER A 131 -19.29 -6.51 17.17
N LYS A 132 -18.00 -6.61 16.85
CA LYS A 132 -17.11 -7.72 17.27
C LYS A 132 -17.00 -7.83 18.79
N THR A 133 -16.93 -6.72 19.55
CA THR A 133 -16.95 -6.75 21.03
C THR A 133 -18.28 -7.27 21.59
N LYS A 134 -19.35 -7.16 20.82
CA LYS A 134 -20.68 -7.66 21.20
C LYS A 134 -20.95 -9.08 20.68
N GLY A 135 -19.94 -9.74 20.11
CA GLY A 135 -20.09 -11.07 19.52
C GLY A 135 -20.98 -11.13 18.27
N LYS A 136 -21.22 -9.97 17.64
CA LYS A 136 -22.07 -9.89 16.44
C LYS A 136 -21.21 -10.02 15.18
N GLU A 137 -21.46 -11.06 14.39
CA GLU A 137 -20.92 -11.18 13.04
C GLU A 137 -21.65 -10.22 12.08
N LEU A 138 -20.87 -9.57 11.22
CA LEU A 138 -21.38 -8.65 10.22
C LEU A 138 -21.12 -9.22 8.83
N SER A 139 -22.14 -9.19 7.97
CA SER A 139 -21.99 -9.53 6.57
C SER A 139 -21.31 -8.39 5.79
N LYS A 140 -20.77 -8.71 4.62
CA LYS A 140 -20.24 -7.72 3.68
C LYS A 140 -21.29 -6.67 3.32
N ASP A 141 -22.54 -7.08 3.13
CA ASP A 141 -23.65 -6.19 2.77
C ASP A 141 -23.99 -5.22 3.89
N ASP A 142 -23.96 -5.67 5.15
CA ASP A 142 -24.16 -4.80 6.32
C ASP A 142 -23.12 -3.68 6.34
N LEU A 143 -21.87 -4.02 6.10
CA LEU A 143 -20.77 -3.06 6.13
C LEU A 143 -20.79 -2.11 4.94
N MET A 144 -21.13 -2.60 3.75
CA MET A 144 -21.30 -1.76 2.55
C MET A 144 -22.48 -0.80 2.69
N LYS A 145 -23.58 -1.25 3.28
CA LYS A 145 -24.72 -0.39 3.60
C LYS A 145 -24.32 0.69 4.60
N PHE A 146 -23.66 0.28 5.69
CA PHE A 146 -23.17 1.22 6.71
C PHE A 146 -22.18 2.24 6.10
N PHE A 147 -21.27 1.80 5.22
CA PHE A 147 -20.35 2.69 4.50
C PHE A 147 -21.08 3.75 3.69
N LYS A 148 -22.10 3.37 2.91
CA LYS A 148 -22.91 4.30 2.11
C LYS A 148 -23.63 5.31 3.01
N ASP A 149 -24.19 4.87 4.12
CA ASP A 149 -24.89 5.72 5.09
C ASP A 149 -23.91 6.66 5.81
N ALA A 150 -22.76 6.16 6.25
CA ALA A 150 -21.71 6.97 6.85
C ALA A 150 -21.21 8.06 5.89
N ARG A 151 -21.03 7.74 4.61
CA ARG A 151 -20.64 8.69 3.57
C ARG A 151 -21.71 9.76 3.32
N LYS A 152 -22.98 9.36 3.28
CA LYS A 152 -24.11 10.29 3.11
C LYS A 152 -24.20 11.24 4.30
N ASN A 153 -24.04 10.73 5.51
CA ASN A 153 -24.08 11.53 6.74
C ASN A 153 -22.87 12.47 6.84
N ALA A 154 -21.68 12.00 6.49
CA ALA A 154 -20.47 12.83 6.45
C ALA A 154 -20.61 14.00 5.47
N LYS A 155 -21.20 13.78 4.27
CA LYS A 155 -21.48 14.86 3.31
C LYS A 155 -22.41 15.96 3.86
N LYS A 156 -23.31 15.60 4.78
CA LYS A 156 -24.20 16.58 5.44
C LYS A 156 -23.52 17.28 6.60
N LYS A 157 -22.65 16.55 7.33
CA LYS A 157 -21.97 17.01 8.54
C LYS A 157 -20.84 18.00 8.25
N PHE A 158 -20.08 17.78 7.17
CA PHE A 158 -18.85 18.51 6.88
C PHE A 158 -18.99 19.42 5.66
N ASN A 159 -18.58 20.68 5.83
CA ASN A 159 -18.50 21.65 4.73
C ASN A 159 -17.24 21.38 3.88
N LYS A 160 -17.38 21.43 2.55
CA LYS A 160 -16.27 21.15 1.62
C LYS A 160 -15.14 22.18 1.72
N ASP A 161 -15.46 23.44 1.97
CA ASP A 161 -14.46 24.49 2.03
C ASP A 161 -13.70 24.49 3.35
N ASP A 162 -14.36 24.11 4.45
CA ASP A 162 -13.69 23.86 5.73
C ASP A 162 -12.73 22.69 5.63
N ILE A 163 -13.13 21.57 5.00
CA ILE A 163 -12.24 20.44 4.74
C ILE A 163 -11.00 20.88 3.96
N LYS A 164 -11.18 21.65 2.87
CA LYS A 164 -10.06 22.15 2.07
C LYS A 164 -9.12 23.02 2.87
N LYS A 165 -9.66 23.92 3.68
CA LYS A 165 -8.88 24.83 4.55
C LYS A 165 -8.09 24.05 5.59
N GLU A 166 -8.72 23.10 6.28
CA GLU A 166 -8.08 22.25 7.27
C GLU A 166 -7.00 21.36 6.64
N ALA A 167 -7.27 20.76 5.47
CA ALA A 167 -6.30 19.93 4.76
C ALA A 167 -5.07 20.73 4.29
N LYS A 168 -5.26 21.96 3.80
CA LYS A 168 -4.13 22.85 3.46
C LYS A 168 -3.29 23.19 4.68
N LYS A 169 -3.90 23.54 5.80
CA LYS A 169 -3.20 23.79 7.06
C LYS A 169 -2.44 22.54 7.52
N MET A 170 -3.08 21.37 7.47
CA MET A 170 -2.48 20.10 7.83
C MET A 170 -1.26 19.77 6.95
N LYS A 171 -1.33 20.06 5.64
CA LYS A 171 -0.21 19.89 4.72
C LYS A 171 1.00 20.74 5.13
N GLU A 172 0.79 22.00 5.52
CA GLU A 172 1.86 22.85 6.01
C GLU A 172 2.41 22.36 7.35
N ASP A 173 1.54 21.94 8.27
CA ASP A 173 1.95 21.35 9.56
C ASP A 173 2.84 20.11 9.33
N ILE A 174 2.44 19.22 8.41
CA ILE A 174 3.23 18.04 8.04
C ILE A 174 4.56 18.45 7.41
N LYS A 175 4.57 19.45 6.50
CA LYS A 175 5.78 19.94 5.81
C LYS A 175 6.81 20.49 6.79
N ASN A 176 6.37 21.16 7.84
CA ASN A 176 7.23 21.80 8.82
C ASN A 176 7.68 20.86 9.95
N TYR A 177 7.16 19.62 9.97
CA TYR A 177 7.51 18.63 10.99
C TYR A 177 8.83 17.97 10.65
N LYS A 178 9.84 18.13 11.51
CA LYS A 178 11.18 17.53 11.33
C LYS A 178 11.27 16.20 12.08
N GLN A 179 11.21 15.08 11.36
CA GLN A 179 11.65 13.80 11.96
C GLN A 179 11.90 12.64 10.95
N PRO A 180 12.56 11.56 11.37
CA PRO A 180 13.13 10.56 10.47
C PRO A 180 12.11 9.57 9.91
N THR A 181 12.42 9.02 8.76
CA THR A 181 11.67 8.01 7.99
C THR A 181 11.48 6.70 8.75
N SER A 182 10.29 6.08 8.71
CA SER A 182 10.03 4.79 9.33
C SER A 182 9.90 3.65 8.31
N GLU A 183 10.58 2.56 8.62
CA GLU A 183 10.66 1.27 7.91
C GLU A 183 9.31 0.60 7.60
N PHE A 184 8.28 0.95 8.37
CA PHE A 184 7.01 0.24 8.35
C PHE A 184 6.18 0.52 7.09
N VAL A 185 6.30 1.72 6.52
CA VAL A 185 5.50 2.17 5.36
C VAL A 185 5.86 1.38 4.11
N GLN A 186 7.15 1.05 3.97
CA GLN A 186 7.68 0.35 2.79
C GLN A 186 7.14 -1.08 2.65
N LYS A 187 7.02 -1.82 3.76
CA LYS A 187 6.73 -3.26 3.75
C LYS A 187 5.33 -3.68 3.25
N ASN A 188 4.33 -2.80 3.34
CA ASN A 188 2.94 -3.15 2.98
C ASN A 188 2.39 -2.35 1.78
N ILE A 189 3.13 -1.38 1.31
CA ILE A 189 2.73 -0.49 0.21
C ILE A 189 2.64 -1.27 -1.10
N ASP A 190 3.65 -2.08 -1.37
CA ASP A 190 3.83 -2.73 -2.67
C ASP A 190 2.76 -3.79 -2.95
N GLU A 191 2.36 -4.57 -1.95
CA GLU A 191 1.27 -5.56 -2.09
C GLU A 191 -0.07 -4.92 -2.41
N MET A 192 -0.32 -3.74 -1.82
CA MET A 192 -1.54 -2.98 -2.08
C MET A 192 -1.58 -2.39 -3.47
N ALA A 193 -0.44 -1.91 -3.95
CA ALA A 193 -0.31 -1.44 -5.31
C ALA A 193 -0.59 -2.57 -6.31
N VAL A 194 0.01 -3.73 -6.09
CA VAL A 194 -0.24 -4.93 -6.90
C VAL A 194 -1.73 -5.28 -6.90
N ILE A 195 -2.40 -5.33 -5.74
CA ILE A 195 -3.83 -5.63 -5.65
C ILE A 195 -4.67 -4.57 -6.39
N ALA A 196 -4.29 -3.30 -6.33
CA ALA A 196 -4.99 -2.24 -7.05
C ALA A 196 -4.88 -2.42 -8.58
N VAL A 197 -3.69 -2.79 -9.08
CA VAL A 197 -3.48 -3.09 -10.51
C VAL A 197 -4.22 -4.36 -10.91
N MET A 198 -4.18 -5.42 -10.11
CA MET A 198 -4.97 -6.64 -10.32
C MET A 198 -6.46 -6.32 -10.46
N HIS A 199 -6.98 -5.40 -9.65
CA HIS A 199 -8.37 -4.99 -9.76
C HIS A 199 -8.68 -4.23 -11.06
N LYS A 200 -7.76 -3.39 -11.52
CA LYS A 200 -7.84 -2.70 -12.82
C LYS A 200 -7.91 -3.71 -13.96
N ILE A 201 -6.99 -4.68 -13.96
CA ILE A 201 -6.90 -5.77 -14.93
C ILE A 201 -8.19 -6.60 -14.93
N LYS A 202 -8.71 -6.96 -13.76
CA LYS A 202 -9.99 -7.69 -13.62
C LYS A 202 -11.15 -6.99 -14.33
N ASN A 203 -11.18 -5.65 -14.28
CA ASN A 203 -12.26 -4.87 -14.88
C ASN A 203 -12.08 -4.61 -16.37
N GLY A 204 -11.00 -5.10 -16.98
CA GLY A 204 -10.70 -4.89 -18.39
C GLY A 204 -10.23 -3.48 -18.71
N ASP A 205 -9.68 -2.76 -17.74
CA ASP A 205 -9.14 -1.42 -17.93
C ASP A 205 -7.84 -1.52 -18.73
N ALA A 206 -7.92 -1.23 -20.03
CA ALA A 206 -6.81 -1.40 -20.97
C ALA A 206 -5.73 -0.32 -20.86
N LEU A 207 -5.97 0.76 -20.10
CA LEU A 207 -5.03 1.86 -19.92
C LEU A 207 -4.19 1.64 -18.65
N LEU A 208 -3.17 0.81 -18.77
CA LEU A 208 -2.13 0.67 -17.77
C LEU A 208 -1.02 1.71 -18.05
N ASN A 209 -0.51 2.35 -16.99
CA ASN A 209 0.71 3.14 -17.11
C ASN A 209 1.94 2.22 -17.03
N GLU A 210 3.13 2.81 -17.15
CA GLU A 210 4.39 2.08 -17.20
C GLU A 210 4.64 1.21 -15.96
N GLU A 211 4.39 1.73 -14.75
CA GLU A 211 4.54 0.96 -13.51
C GLU A 211 3.48 -0.15 -13.36
N GLU A 212 2.27 0.10 -13.85
CA GLU A 212 1.21 -0.92 -13.87
C GLU A 212 1.49 -2.01 -14.91
N HIS A 213 2.19 -1.69 -15.99
CA HIS A 213 2.70 -2.69 -16.94
C HIS A 213 3.73 -3.62 -16.30
N ILE A 214 4.60 -3.11 -15.43
CA ILE A 214 5.54 -3.95 -14.66
C ILE A 214 4.76 -4.98 -13.81
N VAL A 215 3.67 -4.57 -13.18
CA VAL A 215 2.83 -5.51 -12.41
C VAL A 215 2.15 -6.54 -13.31
N LEU A 216 1.65 -6.14 -14.48
CA LEU A 216 1.09 -7.10 -15.45
C LEU A 216 2.15 -8.09 -15.93
N GLU A 217 3.36 -7.62 -16.24
CA GLU A 217 4.47 -8.48 -16.62
C GLU A 217 4.85 -9.43 -15.48
N ALA A 218 4.91 -8.94 -14.25
CA ALA A 218 5.14 -9.78 -13.07
C ALA A 218 4.03 -10.84 -12.89
N MET A 219 2.78 -10.51 -13.19
CA MET A 219 1.68 -11.48 -13.20
C MET A 219 1.89 -12.56 -14.25
N ILE A 220 2.30 -12.20 -15.48
CA ILE A 220 2.59 -13.13 -16.56
C ILE A 220 3.71 -14.10 -16.14
N ARG A 221 4.78 -13.57 -15.53
CA ARG A 221 5.92 -14.38 -15.06
C ARG A 221 5.60 -15.20 -13.81
N SER A 222 4.57 -14.84 -13.04
CA SER A 222 4.21 -15.54 -11.80
C SER A 222 3.56 -16.92 -12.03
N THR A 223 3.05 -17.18 -13.23
CA THR A 223 2.34 -18.42 -13.56
C THR A 223 2.13 -18.57 -15.06
N ASP A 224 2.29 -19.78 -15.58
CA ASP A 224 2.02 -20.16 -16.98
C ASP A 224 0.56 -19.98 -17.42
N ARG A 225 -0.34 -19.69 -16.47
CA ARG A 225 -1.76 -19.48 -16.73
C ARG A 225 -2.09 -18.08 -17.28
N ILE A 226 -1.14 -17.16 -17.21
CA ILE A 226 -1.31 -15.78 -17.65
C ILE A 226 -0.37 -15.53 -18.82
N VAL A 227 -0.94 -15.24 -19.98
CA VAL A 227 -0.18 -14.96 -21.21
C VAL A 227 -0.55 -13.61 -21.82
N ASP A 228 -1.66 -13.01 -21.37
CA ASP A 228 -2.18 -11.74 -21.85
C ASP A 228 -3.11 -11.08 -20.81
N MET A 229 -3.66 -9.92 -21.17
CA MET A 229 -4.57 -9.16 -20.30
C MET A 229 -5.87 -9.93 -20.00
N GLU A 230 -6.38 -10.71 -20.94
CA GLU A 230 -7.63 -11.45 -20.78
C GLU A 230 -7.46 -12.60 -19.78
N SER A 231 -6.42 -13.40 -19.94
CA SER A 231 -6.06 -14.46 -19.00
C SER A 231 -5.69 -13.91 -17.63
N ALA A 232 -5.02 -12.76 -17.56
CA ALA A 232 -4.77 -12.05 -16.30
C ALA A 232 -6.08 -11.65 -15.61
N SER A 233 -7.05 -11.13 -16.34
CA SER A 233 -8.38 -10.78 -15.80
C SER A 233 -9.11 -12.01 -15.26
N LEU A 234 -9.06 -13.13 -15.98
CA LEU A 234 -9.67 -14.39 -15.54
C LEU A 234 -8.97 -14.93 -14.27
N TYR A 235 -7.65 -14.89 -14.24
CA TYR A 235 -6.86 -15.30 -13.07
C TYR A 235 -7.23 -14.50 -11.82
N VAL A 236 -7.34 -13.17 -11.93
CA VAL A 236 -7.74 -12.33 -10.79
C VAL A 236 -9.16 -12.65 -10.32
N LYS A 237 -10.11 -12.87 -11.25
CA LYS A 237 -11.48 -13.29 -10.90
C LYS A 237 -11.48 -14.59 -10.09
N GLU A 238 -10.71 -15.58 -10.53
CA GLU A 238 -10.57 -16.85 -9.83
C GLU A 238 -9.93 -16.70 -8.45
N MET A 239 -8.88 -15.88 -8.30
CA MET A 239 -8.28 -15.62 -6.98
C MET A 239 -9.29 -14.99 -6.02
N ILE A 240 -10.13 -14.10 -6.51
CA ILE A 240 -11.20 -13.48 -5.72
C ILE A 240 -12.24 -14.51 -5.27
N GLU A 241 -12.64 -15.43 -6.15
CA GLU A 241 -13.58 -16.51 -5.84
C GLU A 241 -13.01 -17.50 -4.80
N ARG A 242 -11.70 -17.75 -4.83
CA ARG A 242 -10.99 -18.56 -3.83
C ARG A 242 -10.85 -17.88 -2.48
N GLY A 243 -11.09 -16.58 -2.40
CA GLY A 243 -11.06 -15.80 -1.16
C GLY A 243 -9.82 -14.90 -1.00
N ASN A 244 -9.87 -14.09 0.04
CA ASN A 244 -8.91 -12.99 0.24
C ASN A 244 -7.47 -13.47 0.46
N GLU A 245 -7.27 -14.61 1.09
CA GLU A 245 -5.92 -15.17 1.32
C GLU A 245 -5.23 -15.52 -0.01
N SER A 246 -6.00 -16.03 -0.98
CA SER A 246 -5.48 -16.30 -2.33
C SER A 246 -5.06 -15.02 -3.05
N VAL A 247 -5.83 -13.95 -2.91
CA VAL A 247 -5.49 -12.64 -3.49
C VAL A 247 -4.23 -12.07 -2.85
N ILE A 248 -4.11 -12.14 -1.53
CA ILE A 248 -2.96 -11.62 -0.79
C ILE A 248 -1.71 -12.43 -1.13
N GLY A 249 -1.82 -13.76 -1.16
CA GLY A 249 -0.71 -14.65 -1.53
C GLY A 249 -0.21 -14.39 -2.96
N ALA A 250 -1.14 -14.26 -3.92
CA ALA A 250 -0.80 -13.90 -5.30
C ALA A 250 -0.14 -12.52 -5.38
N ALA A 251 -0.69 -11.52 -4.69
CA ALA A 251 -0.13 -10.17 -4.68
C ALA A 251 1.28 -10.12 -4.07
N SER A 252 1.54 -10.90 -3.02
CA SER A 252 2.87 -10.98 -2.39
C SER A 252 3.91 -11.59 -3.34
N ASN A 253 3.55 -12.64 -4.08
CA ASN A 253 4.42 -13.24 -5.10
C ASN A 253 4.67 -12.27 -6.27
N ILE A 254 3.62 -11.68 -6.82
CA ILE A 254 3.71 -10.71 -7.92
C ILE A 254 4.56 -9.50 -7.51
N LYS A 255 4.44 -9.04 -6.25
CA LYS A 255 5.26 -7.95 -5.71
C LYS A 255 6.76 -8.27 -5.78
N GLY A 256 7.16 -9.49 -5.42
CA GLY A 256 8.56 -9.90 -5.50
C GLY A 256 9.09 -9.77 -6.93
N ILE A 257 8.39 -10.39 -7.89
CA ILE A 257 8.77 -10.35 -9.30
C ILE A 257 8.75 -8.91 -9.87
N ALA A 258 7.75 -8.10 -9.48
CA ALA A 258 7.69 -6.69 -9.90
C ALA A 258 8.85 -5.86 -9.36
N HIS A 259 9.34 -6.17 -8.15
CA HIS A 259 10.55 -5.55 -7.60
C HIS A 259 11.78 -5.88 -8.44
N ASP A 260 11.94 -7.14 -8.83
CA ASP A 260 13.08 -7.59 -9.64
C ASP A 260 13.06 -6.95 -11.04
N LEU A 261 11.88 -6.89 -11.67
CA LEU A 261 11.68 -6.19 -12.95
C LEU A 261 11.97 -4.69 -12.85
N LYS A 262 11.57 -4.06 -11.75
CA LYS A 262 11.84 -2.64 -11.52
C LYS A 262 13.32 -2.36 -11.30
N TYR A 263 13.99 -3.22 -10.54
CA TYR A 263 15.44 -3.16 -10.37
C TYR A 263 16.16 -3.24 -11.74
N ALA A 264 15.86 -4.27 -12.53
CA ALA A 264 16.46 -4.44 -13.84
C ALA A 264 16.19 -3.25 -14.78
N LYS A 265 15.01 -2.65 -14.71
CA LYS A 265 14.70 -1.45 -15.48
C LYS A 265 15.55 -0.26 -15.07
N ILE A 266 15.67 0.00 -13.76
CA ILE A 266 16.45 1.13 -13.23
C ILE A 266 17.93 0.95 -13.62
N GLU A 267 18.49 -0.24 -13.42
CA GLU A 267 19.87 -0.56 -13.78
C GLU A 267 20.14 -0.38 -15.27
N ASN A 268 19.20 -0.79 -16.12
CA ASN A 268 19.34 -0.65 -17.58
C ASN A 268 19.19 0.80 -18.07
N GLU A 269 18.62 1.69 -17.29
CA GLU A 269 18.34 3.10 -17.64
C GLU A 269 19.32 4.08 -16.98
N ASP A 270 20.15 3.68 -16.03
CA ASP A 270 21.04 4.57 -15.27
C ASP A 270 22.27 5.07 -16.07
N GLY A 271 22.57 4.41 -17.20
CA GLY A 271 23.57 4.85 -18.17
C GLY A 271 24.98 4.34 -17.92
N ASP A 272 25.17 3.43 -16.98
CA ASP A 272 26.45 2.76 -16.76
C ASP A 272 26.67 1.55 -17.69
N SER A 273 27.69 0.71 -17.43
CA SER A 273 28.00 -0.45 -18.26
C SER A 273 27.24 -1.73 -17.89
N VAL A 274 26.53 -1.73 -16.77
CA VAL A 274 25.84 -2.91 -16.23
C VAL A 274 24.42 -3.02 -16.78
N PHE A 275 24.05 -4.22 -17.19
CA PHE A 275 22.70 -4.56 -17.63
C PHE A 275 22.15 -5.68 -16.77
N ALA A 276 20.92 -5.50 -16.28
CA ALA A 276 20.22 -6.45 -15.46
C ALA A 276 19.11 -7.17 -16.23
N PHE A 277 19.01 -8.48 -16.06
CA PHE A 277 18.01 -9.33 -16.70
C PHE A 277 17.28 -10.18 -15.66
N VAL A 278 15.97 -10.08 -15.61
CA VAL A 278 15.14 -10.98 -14.81
C VAL A 278 14.86 -12.24 -15.62
N PRO A 279 15.19 -13.44 -15.15
CA PRO A 279 14.90 -14.70 -15.85
C PRO A 279 13.39 -14.87 -16.11
N GLU A 280 13.03 -15.59 -17.18
CA GLU A 280 11.64 -15.97 -17.43
C GLU A 280 11.10 -16.89 -16.34
N ASP A 281 11.91 -17.85 -15.90
CA ASP A 281 11.62 -18.70 -14.74
C ASP A 281 12.00 -17.94 -13.45
N THR A 282 11.01 -17.40 -12.78
CA THR A 282 11.16 -16.67 -11.50
C THR A 282 11.15 -17.59 -10.27
N SER A 283 11.13 -18.91 -10.48
CA SER A 283 11.15 -19.89 -9.38
C SER A 283 12.56 -20.28 -8.94
N TYR A 284 13.60 -19.68 -9.50
CA TYR A 284 14.99 -19.98 -9.15
C TYR A 284 15.28 -19.62 -7.68
N PRO A 285 15.66 -20.59 -6.82
CA PRO A 285 15.58 -20.39 -5.38
C PRO A 285 16.71 -19.53 -4.80
N GLN A 286 17.74 -19.24 -5.58
CA GLN A 286 18.97 -18.62 -5.09
C GLN A 286 19.19 -17.21 -5.66
N PHE A 287 18.70 -16.93 -6.87
CA PHE A 287 18.99 -15.68 -7.57
C PHE A 287 17.74 -15.15 -8.28
N ASP A 288 17.58 -13.84 -8.32
CA ASP A 288 16.43 -13.15 -8.92
C ASP A 288 16.80 -12.49 -10.26
N VAL A 289 18.04 -12.02 -10.39
CA VAL A 289 18.52 -11.22 -11.52
C VAL A 289 19.90 -11.68 -11.98
N LEU A 290 20.17 -11.59 -13.29
CA LEU A 290 21.49 -11.70 -13.88
C LEU A 290 21.99 -10.31 -14.28
N GLU A 291 23.08 -9.84 -13.69
CA GLU A 291 23.79 -8.63 -14.08
C GLU A 291 24.88 -8.99 -15.11
N TRP A 292 25.04 -8.16 -16.14
CA TRP A 292 26.08 -8.25 -17.14
C TRP A 292 26.77 -6.91 -17.34
N ASP A 293 28.03 -6.82 -16.93
CA ASP A 293 28.88 -5.67 -17.22
C ASP A 293 29.47 -5.78 -18.63
N ARG A 294 29.06 -4.89 -19.50
CA ARG A 294 29.50 -4.85 -20.93
C ARG A 294 30.95 -4.43 -21.11
N GLU A 295 31.53 -3.67 -20.18
CA GLU A 295 32.92 -3.22 -20.26
C GLU A 295 33.89 -4.36 -19.91
N THR A 296 33.59 -5.10 -18.86
CA THR A 296 34.41 -6.21 -18.37
C THR A 296 34.00 -7.56 -18.95
N ASN A 297 32.82 -7.65 -19.59
CA ASN A 297 32.17 -8.87 -20.06
C ASN A 297 31.96 -9.90 -18.93
N GLN A 298 31.79 -9.44 -17.69
CA GLN A 298 31.51 -10.28 -16.54
C GLN A 298 29.99 -10.40 -16.33
N MET A 299 29.58 -11.58 -15.88
CA MET A 299 28.18 -11.87 -15.50
C MET A 299 28.13 -12.29 -14.04
N GLU A 300 27.17 -11.73 -13.29
CA GLU A 300 26.94 -12.05 -11.89
C GLU A 300 25.45 -12.35 -11.66
N TRP A 301 25.15 -13.46 -10.98
CA TRP A 301 23.82 -13.76 -10.50
C TRP A 301 23.55 -13.05 -9.17
N VAL A 302 22.47 -12.33 -9.08
CA VAL A 302 22.14 -11.45 -7.94
C VAL A 302 20.83 -11.86 -7.29
N GLN A 303 20.83 -11.90 -5.97
CA GLN A 303 19.64 -12.06 -5.15
C GLN A 303 19.17 -10.69 -4.63
N LEU A 304 17.94 -10.34 -4.91
CA LEU A 304 17.35 -9.11 -4.42
C LEU A 304 16.53 -9.36 -3.15
N LYS A 305 16.68 -8.50 -2.15
CA LYS A 305 15.90 -8.53 -0.91
C LYS A 305 15.40 -7.14 -0.56
N SER A 306 14.18 -6.84 -0.99
CA SER A 306 13.46 -5.63 -0.58
C SER A 306 12.85 -5.83 0.80
N VAL A 307 13.64 -5.61 1.84
CA VAL A 307 13.25 -5.89 3.22
C VAL A 307 13.47 -4.68 4.13
N SER A 308 12.64 -4.56 5.15
CA SER A 308 12.75 -3.52 6.19
C SER A 308 13.60 -3.94 7.39
N ASP A 309 13.90 -5.24 7.52
CA ASP A 309 14.76 -5.79 8.55
C ASP A 309 15.65 -6.90 7.97
N ALA A 310 16.73 -7.21 8.66
CA ALA A 310 17.74 -8.14 8.19
C ALA A 310 17.41 -9.63 8.45
N SER A 311 16.29 -9.97 9.10
CA SER A 311 16.01 -11.36 9.51
C SER A 311 15.96 -12.32 8.32
N SER A 312 15.19 -11.99 7.28
CA SER A 312 15.07 -12.80 6.07
C SER A 312 16.36 -12.83 5.23
N VAL A 313 17.23 -11.83 5.41
CA VAL A 313 18.56 -11.80 4.80
C VAL A 313 19.49 -12.78 5.49
N TYR A 314 19.51 -12.80 6.83
CA TYR A 314 20.28 -13.78 7.58
C TYR A 314 19.83 -15.21 7.31
N ASP A 315 18.51 -15.46 7.24
CA ASP A 315 17.95 -16.76 6.87
C ASP A 315 18.44 -17.21 5.48
N TRP A 316 18.55 -16.28 4.54
CA TRP A 316 19.05 -16.57 3.19
C TRP A 316 20.56 -16.84 3.19
N VAL A 317 21.36 -16.02 3.89
CA VAL A 317 22.80 -16.20 4.02
C VAL A 317 23.13 -17.54 4.70
N GLU A 318 22.38 -17.90 5.75
CA GLU A 318 22.54 -19.22 6.42
C GLU A 318 22.23 -20.38 5.47
N LYS A 319 21.24 -20.21 4.62
CA LYS A 319 20.84 -21.24 3.63
C LYS A 319 21.82 -21.36 2.47
N TYR A 320 22.49 -20.27 2.07
CA TYR A 320 23.41 -20.20 0.94
C TYR A 320 24.76 -19.58 1.35
N PRO A 321 25.57 -20.28 2.16
CA PRO A 321 26.85 -19.76 2.66
C PRO A 321 27.81 -19.44 1.51
N GLY A 322 28.45 -18.28 1.58
CA GLY A 322 29.42 -17.82 0.56
C GLY A 322 28.77 -17.10 -0.65
N SER A 323 27.47 -16.82 -0.60
CA SER A 323 26.75 -16.08 -1.66
C SER A 323 26.47 -14.62 -1.29
N GLU A 324 27.08 -14.10 -0.21
CA GLU A 324 26.82 -12.76 0.33
C GLU A 324 27.17 -11.65 -0.67
N GLU A 325 28.18 -11.87 -1.54
CA GLU A 325 28.59 -10.90 -2.55
C GLU A 325 27.51 -10.69 -3.64
N ALA A 326 26.71 -11.71 -3.90
CA ALA A 326 25.61 -11.70 -4.85
C ALA A 326 24.33 -11.05 -4.29
N LEU A 327 24.34 -10.67 -3.01
CA LEU A 327 23.16 -10.12 -2.35
C LEU A 327 23.07 -8.61 -2.55
N ARG A 328 21.87 -8.14 -2.95
CA ARG A 328 21.50 -6.72 -2.95
C ARG A 328 20.30 -6.54 -2.02
N VAL A 329 20.39 -5.60 -1.12
CA VAL A 329 19.34 -5.34 -0.13
C VAL A 329 18.90 -3.88 -0.18
N SER A 330 17.75 -3.57 0.41
CA SER A 330 17.28 -2.18 0.51
C SER A 330 18.37 -1.28 1.14
N GLU A 331 18.48 -0.04 0.66
CA GLU A 331 19.54 0.92 1.04
C GLU A 331 19.71 1.08 2.56
N GLU A 332 18.61 1.02 3.32
CA GLU A 332 18.62 1.13 4.76
C GLU A 332 19.31 -0.07 5.44
N VAL A 333 18.99 -1.27 4.97
CA VAL A 333 19.60 -2.53 5.47
C VAL A 333 21.05 -2.60 5.02
N ALA A 334 21.36 -2.20 3.79
CA ALA A 334 22.72 -2.14 3.26
C ALA A 334 23.63 -1.26 4.13
N LYS A 335 23.19 -0.04 4.42
CA LYS A 335 23.95 0.91 5.27
C LYS A 335 24.19 0.39 6.69
N LYS A 336 23.22 -0.31 7.27
CA LYS A 336 23.30 -0.81 8.64
C LYS A 336 24.20 -2.03 8.79
N HIS A 337 24.26 -2.87 7.77
CA HIS A 337 24.95 -4.18 7.84
C HIS A 337 26.15 -4.30 6.90
N GLY A 338 26.46 -3.27 6.11
CA GLY A 338 27.61 -3.24 5.19
C GLY A 338 27.42 -4.09 3.93
N TRP A 339 26.17 -4.38 3.55
CA TRP A 339 25.84 -5.09 2.31
C TRP A 339 25.65 -4.12 1.13
N LYS A 340 25.63 -4.66 -0.09
CA LYS A 340 25.33 -3.86 -1.30
C LYS A 340 23.85 -3.48 -1.32
N SER A 341 23.52 -2.27 -1.78
CA SER A 341 22.13 -1.82 -1.97
C SER A 341 21.56 -2.27 -3.31
N SER A 342 20.28 -2.53 -3.33
CA SER A 342 19.50 -2.75 -4.55
C SER A 342 18.89 -1.45 -5.04
#